data_531071367483d06585e270b34c2b91d4
#
_entry.id   531071367483d06585e270b34c2b91d4
#
_cell.length_a   1.000
_cell.length_b   1.000
_cell.length_c   1.000
_cell.angle_alpha   90.00
_cell.angle_beta   90.00
_cell.angle_gamma   90.00
#
_symmetry.space_group_name_H-M   'P 1'
#
loop_
_entity.id
_entity.type
_entity.pdbx_description
1 polymer ?
#
loop_
_entity_poly.entity_id
_entity_poly.type
_entity_poly.pdbx_seq_one_letter_code
_entity_poly.pdbx_strand_id
1 'polypeptide(L)'
;APSRLREDTDMAKRGVDTILMGLDRRRFPWVAEGREPDEREREAAALASAALIATQRVSTDRRSEGKQTQEAAVEAALEEHDFTQVPTRIVKVLSEAPGDGEFCAESMFGGRKADFVIGLWDGRKMPLECKVSNSSTNSVKRLNNDAAVKAAAWIKEFGTAQTVPAAMLSGVYKRHNLEYAQERGLTLFWAHRLGEFTEWLAATRD
;
A
#
# COMPACT_ATOMS: atom_id res chain seq x y z
N ALA A 1 -3.57 -20.99 14.57
CA ALA A 1 -2.82 -22.16 14.13
C ALA A 1 -3.73 -23.39 14.10
N PRO A 2 -3.53 -24.37 13.19
CA PRO A 2 -4.40 -25.55 13.05
C PRO A 2 -4.51 -26.41 14.32
N SER A 3 -3.51 -26.38 15.20
CA SER A 3 -3.52 -27.08 16.47
C SER A 3 -4.60 -26.58 17.44
N ARG A 4 -4.78 -25.27 17.56
CA ARG A 4 -5.81 -24.68 18.45
C ARG A 4 -7.25 -25.00 18.04
N LEU A 5 -7.51 -25.17 16.73
CA LEU A 5 -8.83 -25.56 16.23
C LEU A 5 -9.19 -27.03 16.55
N ARG A 6 -8.19 -27.89 16.81
CA ARG A 6 -8.42 -29.30 17.22
C ARG A 6 -8.72 -29.42 18.70
N GLU A 7 -8.28 -28.47 19.51
CA GLU A 7 -8.42 -28.47 20.97
C GLU A 7 -9.67 -27.69 21.45
N ASP A 8 -10.16 -26.72 20.63
CA ASP A 8 -11.31 -25.87 20.97
C ASP A 8 -12.45 -26.10 19.97
N THR A 9 -13.38 -26.96 20.36
CA THR A 9 -14.57 -27.33 19.57
C THR A 9 -15.48 -26.12 19.30
N ASP A 10 -15.59 -25.18 20.23
CA ASP A 10 -16.41 -23.98 20.06
C ASP A 10 -15.78 -22.99 19.09
N MET A 11 -14.46 -22.87 19.09
CA MET A 11 -13.72 -22.06 18.09
C MET A 11 -13.85 -22.68 16.69
N ALA A 12 -13.73 -24.01 16.58
CA ALA A 12 -13.92 -24.72 15.32
C ALA A 12 -15.34 -24.53 14.78
N LYS A 13 -16.37 -24.66 15.64
CA LYS A 13 -17.78 -24.44 15.27
C LYS A 13 -18.02 -23.01 14.78
N ARG A 14 -17.57 -21.99 15.52
CA ARG A 14 -17.66 -20.58 15.08
C ARG A 14 -16.95 -20.35 13.74
N GLY A 15 -15.81 -21.00 13.52
CA GLY A 15 -15.10 -20.96 12.25
C GLY A 15 -15.92 -21.53 11.10
N VAL A 16 -16.53 -22.70 11.30
CA VAL A 16 -17.43 -23.32 10.31
C VAL A 16 -18.64 -22.45 10.04
N ASP A 17 -19.32 -21.94 11.07
CA ASP A 17 -20.47 -21.04 10.91
C ASP A 17 -20.12 -19.78 10.13
N THR A 18 -18.95 -19.19 10.37
CA THR A 18 -18.46 -18.03 9.63
C THR A 18 -18.22 -18.35 8.15
N ILE A 19 -17.65 -19.52 7.85
CA ILE A 19 -17.44 -20.01 6.48
C ILE A 19 -18.80 -20.22 5.80
N LEU A 20 -19.73 -20.87 6.47
CA LEU A 20 -21.07 -21.16 5.94
C LEU A 20 -21.88 -19.89 5.65
N MET A 21 -21.74 -18.84 6.49
CA MET A 21 -22.35 -17.53 6.24
C MET A 21 -21.78 -16.81 5.01
N GLY A 22 -20.49 -16.98 4.72
CA GLY A 22 -19.81 -16.39 3.58
C GLY A 22 -19.87 -17.22 2.29
N LEU A 23 -20.42 -18.42 2.35
CA LEU A 23 -20.40 -19.36 1.23
C LEU A 23 -21.39 -18.93 0.13
N ASP A 24 -20.93 -18.92 -1.12
CA ASP A 24 -21.78 -18.66 -2.27
C ASP A 24 -22.76 -19.85 -2.50
N ARG A 25 -24.02 -19.65 -2.12
CA ARG A 25 -25.07 -20.70 -2.22
C ARG A 25 -25.35 -21.17 -3.65
N ARG A 26 -25.01 -20.37 -4.66
CA ARG A 26 -25.15 -20.80 -6.06
C ARG A 26 -24.04 -21.75 -6.48
N ARG A 27 -22.86 -21.57 -5.91
CA ARG A 27 -21.70 -22.43 -6.17
C ARG A 27 -21.74 -23.71 -5.34
N PHE A 28 -22.32 -23.65 -4.14
CA PHE A 28 -22.38 -24.76 -3.19
C PHE A 28 -23.83 -25.00 -2.76
N PRO A 29 -24.76 -25.35 -3.69
CA PRO A 29 -26.18 -25.49 -3.38
C PRO A 29 -26.47 -26.60 -2.35
N TRP A 30 -25.73 -27.68 -2.37
CA TRP A 30 -25.87 -28.79 -1.46
C TRP A 30 -25.68 -28.42 0.01
N VAL A 31 -24.89 -27.38 0.31
CA VAL A 31 -24.69 -26.91 1.69
C VAL A 31 -25.98 -26.34 2.27
N ALA A 32 -26.74 -25.58 1.48
CA ALA A 32 -28.02 -25.02 1.89
C ALA A 32 -29.11 -26.12 2.02
N GLU A 33 -28.98 -27.15 1.19
CA GLU A 33 -29.91 -28.30 1.14
C GLU A 33 -29.57 -29.39 2.17
N GLY A 34 -28.43 -29.28 2.87
CA GLY A 34 -27.98 -30.24 3.89
C GLY A 34 -27.71 -31.64 3.34
N ARG A 35 -27.28 -31.74 2.07
CA ARG A 35 -26.96 -32.99 1.38
C ARG A 35 -25.51 -33.04 0.93
N GLU A 36 -25.06 -34.23 0.52
CA GLU A 36 -23.79 -34.39 -0.17
C GLU A 36 -23.89 -33.91 -1.63
N PRO A 37 -22.81 -33.31 -2.19
CA PRO A 37 -22.75 -32.92 -3.60
C PRO A 37 -22.61 -34.17 -4.50
N ASP A 38 -23.21 -34.13 -5.67
CA ASP A 38 -22.87 -35.07 -6.74
C ASP A 38 -21.50 -34.74 -7.37
N GLU A 39 -21.02 -35.63 -8.26
CA GLU A 39 -19.69 -35.48 -8.86
C GLU A 39 -19.60 -34.25 -9.79
N ARG A 40 -20.68 -33.96 -10.51
CA ARG A 40 -20.73 -32.77 -11.40
C ARG A 40 -20.74 -31.46 -10.61
N GLU A 41 -21.46 -31.44 -9.49
CA GLU A 41 -21.48 -30.30 -8.57
C GLU A 41 -20.11 -30.05 -7.95
N ARG A 42 -19.39 -31.12 -7.55
CA ARG A 42 -18.02 -31.02 -7.04
C ARG A 42 -17.06 -30.45 -8.07
N GLU A 43 -17.10 -30.99 -9.29
CA GLU A 43 -16.23 -30.51 -10.39
C GLU A 43 -16.52 -29.05 -10.74
N ALA A 44 -17.80 -28.67 -10.87
CA ALA A 44 -18.21 -27.30 -11.16
C ALA A 44 -17.76 -26.32 -10.06
N ALA A 45 -17.95 -26.69 -8.79
CA ALA A 45 -17.52 -25.86 -7.66
C ALA A 45 -16.00 -25.76 -7.55
N ALA A 46 -15.27 -26.84 -7.82
CA ALA A 46 -13.82 -26.85 -7.85
C ALA A 46 -13.28 -25.93 -8.95
N LEU A 47 -13.82 -26.05 -10.17
CA LEU A 47 -13.43 -25.22 -11.31
C LEU A 47 -13.73 -23.74 -11.06
N ALA A 48 -14.94 -23.42 -10.58
CA ALA A 48 -15.32 -22.04 -10.27
C ALA A 48 -14.46 -21.44 -9.14
N SER A 49 -14.12 -22.24 -8.14
CA SER A 49 -13.25 -21.81 -7.04
C SER A 49 -11.82 -21.60 -7.52
N ALA A 50 -11.29 -22.51 -8.34
CA ALA A 50 -9.96 -22.37 -8.94
C ALA A 50 -9.85 -21.11 -9.82
N ALA A 51 -10.86 -20.83 -10.63
CA ALA A 51 -10.91 -19.62 -11.47
C ALA A 51 -10.90 -18.33 -10.65
N LEU A 52 -11.66 -18.29 -9.54
CA LEU A 52 -11.66 -17.14 -8.64
C LEU A 52 -10.31 -16.95 -7.93
N ILE A 53 -9.72 -18.03 -7.43
CA ILE A 53 -8.40 -17.98 -6.79
C ILE A 53 -7.34 -17.53 -7.78
N ALA A 54 -7.35 -18.06 -9.01
CA ALA A 54 -6.43 -17.66 -10.06
C ALA A 54 -6.57 -16.16 -10.39
N THR A 55 -7.80 -15.69 -10.58
CA THR A 55 -8.08 -14.26 -10.86
C THR A 55 -7.58 -13.36 -9.72
N GLN A 56 -7.79 -13.76 -8.47
CA GLN A 56 -7.32 -13.01 -7.32
C GLN A 56 -5.79 -13.00 -7.23
N ARG A 57 -5.13 -14.14 -7.49
CA ARG A 57 -3.67 -14.24 -7.51
C ARG A 57 -3.08 -13.34 -8.58
N VAL A 58 -3.54 -13.45 -9.83
CA VAL A 58 -3.08 -12.60 -10.93
C VAL A 58 -3.26 -11.11 -10.61
N SER A 59 -4.39 -10.73 -10.02
CA SER A 59 -4.63 -9.34 -9.60
C SER A 59 -3.68 -8.88 -8.50
N THR A 60 -3.31 -9.77 -7.59
CA THR A 60 -2.37 -9.48 -6.49
C THR A 60 -0.94 -9.37 -7.03
N ASP A 61 -0.52 -10.30 -7.88
CA ASP A 61 0.82 -10.34 -8.47
C ASP A 61 1.08 -9.10 -9.33
N ARG A 62 0.15 -8.76 -10.25
CA ARG A 62 0.23 -7.52 -11.04
C ARG A 62 0.35 -6.25 -10.19
N ARG A 63 -0.30 -6.24 -9.03
CA ARG A 63 -0.22 -5.11 -8.10
C ARG A 63 1.13 -5.04 -7.41
N SER A 64 1.66 -6.19 -6.99
CA SER A 64 2.97 -6.31 -6.37
C SER A 64 4.08 -5.89 -7.36
N GLU A 65 4.03 -6.42 -8.58
CA GLU A 65 4.95 -6.05 -9.66
C GLU A 65 4.88 -4.55 -9.99
N GLY A 66 3.65 -4.01 -10.11
CA GLY A 66 3.46 -2.58 -10.38
C GLY A 66 4.02 -1.69 -9.27
N LYS A 67 3.92 -2.11 -8.00
CA LYS A 67 4.51 -1.39 -6.88
C LYS A 67 6.04 -1.46 -6.93
N GLN A 68 6.61 -2.64 -7.12
CA GLN A 68 8.06 -2.83 -7.23
C GLN A 68 8.66 -2.04 -8.40
N THR A 69 8.01 -2.06 -9.56
CA THR A 69 8.42 -1.27 -10.73
C THR A 69 8.40 0.22 -10.42
N GLN A 70 7.37 0.71 -9.71
CA GLN A 70 7.26 2.11 -9.33
C GLN A 70 8.34 2.51 -8.32
N GLU A 71 8.59 1.67 -7.32
CA GLU A 71 9.64 1.90 -6.32
C GLU A 71 11.03 1.92 -6.97
N ALA A 72 11.33 0.97 -7.85
CA ALA A 72 12.59 0.95 -8.60
C ALA A 72 12.77 2.19 -9.49
N ALA A 73 11.70 2.70 -10.10
CA ALA A 73 11.76 3.92 -10.91
C ALA A 73 12.01 5.17 -10.06
N VAL A 74 11.43 5.24 -8.84
CA VAL A 74 11.70 6.33 -7.89
C VAL A 74 13.13 6.28 -7.39
N GLU A 75 13.64 5.09 -7.04
CA GLU A 75 15.01 4.88 -6.59
C GLU A 75 16.03 5.32 -7.66
N ALA A 76 15.87 4.86 -8.90
CA ALA A 76 16.71 5.27 -10.02
C ALA A 76 16.67 6.79 -10.26
N ALA A 77 15.48 7.41 -10.18
CA ALA A 77 15.34 8.84 -10.34
C ALA A 77 16.03 9.64 -9.22
N LEU A 78 16.03 9.14 -7.99
CA LEU A 78 16.76 9.75 -6.87
C LEU A 78 18.29 9.66 -7.11
N GLU A 79 18.79 8.48 -7.48
CA GLU A 79 20.22 8.26 -7.75
C GLU A 79 20.72 9.11 -8.93
N GLU A 80 19.93 9.21 -10.02
CA GLU A 80 20.25 10.07 -11.18
C GLU A 80 20.30 11.58 -10.84
N HIS A 81 19.69 11.99 -9.71
CA HIS A 81 19.63 13.38 -9.26
C HIS A 81 20.44 13.64 -7.98
N ASP A 82 21.56 12.94 -7.83
CA ASP A 82 22.58 13.11 -6.79
C ASP A 82 22.13 12.73 -5.37
N PHE A 83 21.05 11.94 -5.22
CA PHE A 83 20.69 11.39 -3.93
C PHE A 83 21.44 10.07 -3.70
N THR A 84 21.97 9.90 -2.49
CA THR A 84 22.69 8.69 -2.09
C THR A 84 21.81 7.79 -1.23
N GLN A 85 21.71 6.52 -1.60
CA GLN A 85 20.99 5.53 -0.80
C GLN A 85 21.77 5.19 0.47
N VAL A 86 21.10 5.23 1.61
CA VAL A 86 21.64 4.82 2.91
C VAL A 86 20.83 3.66 3.49
N PRO A 87 21.40 2.89 4.43
CA PRO A 87 20.71 1.75 5.00
C PRO A 87 19.35 2.11 5.64
N THR A 88 18.38 1.21 5.49
CA THR A 88 17.08 1.25 6.17
C THR A 88 17.26 1.42 7.67
N ARG A 89 16.44 2.29 8.28
CA ARG A 89 16.53 2.64 9.70
C ARG A 89 15.17 2.92 10.33
N ILE A 90 15.16 3.02 11.64
CA ILE A 90 13.99 3.48 12.40
C ILE A 90 14.26 4.94 12.80
N VAL A 91 13.47 5.85 12.25
CA VAL A 91 13.57 7.29 12.52
C VAL A 91 12.54 7.64 13.59
N LYS A 92 13.00 7.83 14.85
CA LYS A 92 12.16 8.29 15.96
C LYS A 92 12.22 9.81 16.14
N VAL A 93 13.34 10.40 15.78
CA VAL A 93 13.58 11.85 15.79
C VAL A 93 14.24 12.26 14.46
N LEU A 94 14.07 13.52 14.05
CA LEU A 94 14.53 14.00 12.74
C LEU A 94 16.04 13.86 12.52
N SER A 95 16.84 13.89 13.58
CA SER A 95 18.30 13.69 13.49
C SER A 95 18.72 12.25 13.11
N GLU A 96 17.81 11.28 13.20
CA GLU A 96 18.03 9.90 12.76
C GLU A 96 17.62 9.69 11.30
N ALA A 97 16.92 10.66 10.69
CA ALA A 97 16.54 10.60 9.28
C ALA A 97 17.76 10.71 8.35
N PRO A 98 17.62 10.28 7.10
CA PRO A 98 18.65 10.53 6.09
C PRO A 98 19.05 12.00 6.05
N GLY A 99 20.36 12.27 5.87
CA GLY A 99 20.91 13.62 5.68
C GLY A 99 20.41 14.25 4.38
N ASP A 100 20.83 15.50 4.15
CA ASP A 100 20.45 16.21 2.93
C ASP A 100 21.10 15.54 1.71
N GLY A 101 20.31 15.25 0.69
CA GLY A 101 20.76 14.46 -0.47
C GLY A 101 20.89 12.95 -0.20
N GLU A 102 20.38 12.45 0.92
CA GLU A 102 20.34 11.02 1.19
C GLU A 102 18.89 10.50 1.19
N PHE A 103 18.72 9.20 0.91
CA PHE A 103 17.43 8.54 1.08
C PHE A 103 17.61 7.10 1.59
N CYS A 104 16.56 6.56 2.23
CA CYS A 104 16.48 5.15 2.56
C CYS A 104 15.12 4.58 2.19
N ALA A 105 15.10 3.30 1.78
CA ALA A 105 13.89 2.58 1.45
C ALA A 105 13.27 1.93 2.68
N GLU A 106 11.96 1.66 2.63
CA GLU A 106 11.19 0.83 3.57
C GLU A 106 11.43 1.13 5.06
N SER A 107 11.59 2.38 5.43
CA SER A 107 11.97 2.79 6.79
C SER A 107 10.77 3.20 7.65
N MET A 108 10.87 2.98 8.96
CA MET A 108 9.94 3.58 9.91
C MET A 108 10.28 5.06 10.06
N PHE A 109 9.30 5.94 9.83
CA PHE A 109 9.40 7.37 10.07
C PHE A 109 8.34 7.75 11.11
N GLY A 110 8.79 8.07 12.32
CA GLY A 110 7.90 8.14 13.47
C GLY A 110 7.13 6.82 13.69
N GLY A 111 5.87 6.93 14.00
CA GLY A 111 4.98 5.79 14.24
C GLY A 111 4.50 5.05 12.98
N ARG A 112 4.96 5.39 11.77
CA ARG A 112 4.47 4.83 10.50
C ARG A 112 5.61 4.46 9.54
N LYS A 113 5.44 3.34 8.83
CA LYS A 113 6.36 2.93 7.76
C LYS A 113 6.14 3.79 6.52
N ALA A 114 7.23 4.28 5.92
CA ALA A 114 7.28 4.92 4.61
C ALA A 114 7.96 3.99 3.59
N ASP A 115 7.57 4.07 2.33
CA ASP A 115 8.24 3.33 1.26
C ASP A 115 9.64 3.94 1.00
N PHE A 116 9.77 5.27 1.10
CA PHE A 116 11.05 5.98 1.14
C PHE A 116 11.05 7.07 2.21
N VAL A 117 12.19 7.36 2.79
CA VAL A 117 12.45 8.58 3.56
C VAL A 117 13.60 9.32 2.89
N ILE A 118 13.35 10.55 2.44
CA ILE A 118 14.29 11.36 1.66
C ILE A 118 14.66 12.61 2.47
N GLY A 119 15.95 12.86 2.60
CA GLY A 119 16.47 14.11 3.13
C GLY A 119 16.57 15.14 2.03
N LEU A 120 15.70 16.15 2.06
CA LEU A 120 15.68 17.24 1.07
C LEU A 120 16.89 18.17 1.29
N TRP A 121 17.31 18.85 0.24
CA TRP A 121 18.47 19.74 0.27
C TRP A 121 18.30 20.94 1.20
N ASP A 122 17.05 21.36 1.50
CA ASP A 122 16.72 22.43 2.43
C ASP A 122 16.59 21.96 3.90
N GLY A 123 17.00 20.73 4.20
CA GLY A 123 16.98 20.11 5.53
C GLY A 123 15.68 19.45 5.93
N ARG A 124 14.57 19.69 5.19
CA ARG A 124 13.30 19.01 5.45
C ARG A 124 13.39 17.52 5.11
N LYS A 125 12.48 16.73 5.63
CA LYS A 125 12.40 15.28 5.39
C LYS A 125 11.11 14.94 4.66
N MET A 126 11.22 14.13 3.60
CA MET A 126 10.08 13.69 2.80
C MET A 126 9.85 12.18 2.99
N PRO A 127 8.91 11.77 3.86
CA PRO A 127 8.39 10.41 3.81
C PRO A 127 7.50 10.25 2.58
N LEU A 128 7.86 9.34 1.67
CA LEU A 128 7.20 9.10 0.40
C LEU A 128 6.53 7.72 0.39
N GLU A 129 5.30 7.66 -0.08
CA GLU A 129 4.51 6.45 -0.30
C GLU A 129 4.33 6.17 -1.79
N CYS A 130 4.54 4.93 -2.22
CA CYS A 130 4.28 4.48 -3.59
C CYS A 130 2.92 3.79 -3.68
N LYS A 131 2.01 4.34 -4.47
CA LYS A 131 0.62 3.84 -4.56
C LYS A 131 0.22 3.55 -6.00
N VAL A 132 -0.02 2.27 -6.28
CA VAL A 132 -0.56 1.79 -7.57
C VAL A 132 -2.03 1.44 -7.40
N SER A 133 -2.92 1.98 -8.21
CA SER A 133 -4.36 1.72 -8.14
C SER A 133 -4.97 1.41 -9.51
N ASN A 134 -5.48 0.20 -9.66
CA ASN A 134 -6.09 -0.28 -10.90
C ASN A 134 -7.61 0.02 -10.98
N SER A 135 -8.19 0.63 -9.94
CA SER A 135 -9.60 1.03 -9.93
C SER A 135 -9.86 2.22 -9.03
N SER A 136 -10.87 3.01 -9.39
CA SER A 136 -11.29 4.19 -8.62
C SER A 136 -11.76 3.86 -7.20
N THR A 137 -12.31 2.68 -6.95
CA THR A 137 -12.74 2.23 -5.62
C THR A 137 -11.55 1.89 -4.73
N ASN A 138 -10.54 1.20 -5.27
CA ASN A 138 -9.32 0.87 -4.53
C ASN A 138 -8.46 2.11 -4.26
N SER A 139 -8.56 3.15 -5.12
CA SER A 139 -7.81 4.40 -4.94
C SER A 139 -8.19 5.13 -3.65
N VAL A 140 -9.47 5.14 -3.27
CA VAL A 140 -9.93 5.75 -2.00
C VAL A 140 -9.23 5.12 -0.82
N LYS A 141 -9.26 3.77 -0.73
CA LYS A 141 -8.64 3.04 0.39
C LYS A 141 -7.13 3.30 0.47
N ARG A 142 -6.45 3.36 -0.66
CA ARG A 142 -4.99 3.51 -0.72
C ARG A 142 -4.51 4.93 -0.50
N LEU A 143 -5.23 5.90 -1.05
CA LEU A 143 -4.86 7.31 -0.94
C LEU A 143 -5.39 7.91 0.36
N ASN A 144 -6.71 7.85 0.59
CA ASN A 144 -7.34 8.58 1.69
C ASN A 144 -7.24 7.85 3.02
N ASN A 145 -7.42 6.52 3.03
CA ASN A 145 -7.44 5.75 4.28
C ASN A 145 -6.05 5.24 4.70
N ASP A 146 -5.04 5.33 3.80
CA ASP A 146 -3.68 4.92 4.11
C ASP A 146 -2.69 6.10 3.97
N ALA A 147 -2.39 6.58 2.76
CA ALA A 147 -1.35 7.59 2.55
C ALA A 147 -1.66 8.93 3.24
N ALA A 148 -2.89 9.46 3.12
CA ALA A 148 -3.28 10.71 3.76
C ALA A 148 -3.35 10.59 5.30
N VAL A 149 -3.70 9.41 5.83
CA VAL A 149 -3.64 9.15 7.29
C VAL A 149 -2.21 9.12 7.80
N LYS A 150 -1.30 8.51 7.04
CA LYS A 150 0.14 8.53 7.36
C LYS A 150 0.70 9.95 7.32
N ALA A 151 0.36 10.73 6.27
CA ALA A 151 0.78 12.12 6.14
C ALA A 151 0.38 12.98 7.35
N ALA A 152 -0.88 12.90 7.76
CA ALA A 152 -1.38 13.61 8.93
C ALA A 152 -0.66 13.17 10.23
N ALA A 153 -0.31 11.87 10.36
CA ALA A 153 0.44 11.37 11.50
C ALA A 153 1.88 11.92 11.50
N TRP A 154 2.57 11.92 10.39
CA TRP A 154 3.93 12.46 10.25
C TRP A 154 3.99 13.97 10.51
N ILE A 155 3.02 14.72 9.99
CA ILE A 155 2.91 16.16 10.25
C ILE A 155 2.66 16.43 11.74
N LYS A 156 1.79 15.63 12.37
CA LYS A 156 1.53 15.77 13.81
C LYS A 156 2.76 15.48 14.65
N GLU A 157 3.59 14.53 14.25
CA GLU A 157 4.77 14.08 15.00
C GLU A 157 5.97 15.01 14.80
N PHE A 158 6.23 15.45 13.57
CA PHE A 158 7.44 16.18 13.20
C PHE A 158 7.21 17.64 12.78
N GLY A 159 5.96 18.04 12.57
CA GLY A 159 5.59 19.41 12.17
C GLY A 159 5.67 19.64 10.65
N THR A 160 4.86 20.60 10.18
CA THR A 160 4.79 20.99 8.76
C THR A 160 6.04 21.71 8.25
N ALA A 161 6.78 22.37 9.16
CA ALA A 161 8.02 23.08 8.80
C ALA A 161 9.18 22.13 8.49
N GLN A 162 9.16 20.91 9.01
CA GLN A 162 10.26 19.95 8.93
C GLN A 162 9.94 18.74 8.04
N THR A 163 8.65 18.54 7.72
CA THR A 163 8.23 17.31 7.04
C THR A 163 7.30 17.62 5.89
N VAL A 164 7.61 17.05 4.72
CA VAL A 164 6.82 17.15 3.49
C VAL A 164 6.36 15.73 3.09
N PRO A 165 5.26 15.22 3.66
CA PRO A 165 4.75 13.93 3.25
C PRO A 165 4.36 13.92 1.79
N ALA A 166 4.73 12.87 1.06
CA ALA A 166 4.45 12.78 -0.36
C ALA A 166 3.92 11.39 -0.77
N ALA A 167 3.25 11.32 -1.90
CA ALA A 167 2.88 10.07 -2.54
C ALA A 167 3.18 10.11 -4.04
N MET A 168 3.85 9.06 -4.52
CA MET A 168 3.99 8.75 -5.93
C MET A 168 2.81 7.90 -6.37
N LEU A 169 2.02 8.38 -7.32
CA LEU A 169 0.77 7.76 -7.74
C LEU A 169 0.88 7.14 -9.12
N SER A 170 0.31 5.94 -9.29
CA SER A 170 0.14 5.29 -10.59
C SER A 170 -1.27 4.70 -10.71
N GLY A 171 -1.91 4.88 -11.87
CA GLY A 171 -3.22 4.35 -12.18
C GLY A 171 -4.35 5.37 -12.06
N VAL A 172 -5.52 4.95 -11.56
CA VAL A 172 -6.76 5.74 -11.62
C VAL A 172 -7.15 6.27 -10.25
N TYR A 173 -7.30 7.59 -10.15
CA TYR A 173 -7.76 8.28 -8.94
C TYR A 173 -8.87 9.27 -9.29
N LYS A 174 -9.87 9.39 -8.43
CA LYS A 174 -10.92 10.41 -8.57
C LYS A 174 -10.41 11.75 -8.04
N ARG A 175 -10.75 12.84 -8.72
CA ARG A 175 -10.31 14.20 -8.37
C ARG A 175 -10.54 14.55 -6.90
N HIS A 176 -11.75 14.33 -6.39
CA HIS A 176 -12.07 14.65 -4.99
C HIS A 176 -11.22 13.88 -3.97
N ASN A 177 -10.69 12.69 -4.32
CA ASN A 177 -9.80 11.93 -3.45
C ASN A 177 -8.38 12.53 -3.44
N LEU A 178 -7.94 13.09 -4.57
CA LEU A 178 -6.68 13.80 -4.66
C LEU A 178 -6.73 15.10 -3.83
N GLU A 179 -7.79 15.89 -4.02
CA GLU A 179 -8.05 17.12 -3.27
C GLU A 179 -8.08 16.85 -1.76
N TYR A 180 -8.83 15.83 -1.32
CA TYR A 180 -8.88 15.43 0.09
C TYR A 180 -7.51 15.03 0.67
N ALA A 181 -6.67 14.34 -0.11
CA ALA A 181 -5.34 13.96 0.33
C ALA A 181 -4.41 15.19 0.46
N GLN A 182 -4.49 16.14 -0.49
CA GLN A 182 -3.73 17.39 -0.46
C GLN A 182 -4.16 18.28 0.73
N GLU A 183 -5.45 18.40 1.02
CA GLU A 183 -5.95 19.12 2.20
C GLU A 183 -5.40 18.57 3.53
N ARG A 184 -4.97 17.31 3.54
CA ARG A 184 -4.29 16.66 4.68
C ARG A 184 -2.78 16.76 4.66
N GLY A 185 -2.24 17.60 3.80
CA GLY A 185 -0.81 17.90 3.70
C GLY A 185 -0.02 16.87 2.91
N LEU A 186 -0.66 16.04 2.08
CA LEU A 186 0.04 15.10 1.21
C LEU A 186 0.39 15.77 -0.12
N THR A 187 1.68 15.84 -0.44
CA THR A 187 2.16 16.25 -1.76
C THR A 187 2.02 15.09 -2.74
N LEU A 188 1.48 15.35 -3.94
CA LEU A 188 1.18 14.29 -4.90
C LEU A 188 2.06 14.41 -6.14
N PHE A 189 2.70 13.31 -6.52
CA PHE A 189 3.46 13.16 -7.76
C PHE A 189 2.90 11.99 -8.58
N TRP A 190 3.17 12.00 -9.89
CA TRP A 190 2.72 10.95 -10.79
C TRP A 190 3.89 10.15 -11.34
N ALA A 191 3.82 8.83 -11.26
CA ALA A 191 4.88 7.94 -11.73
C ALA A 191 5.19 8.09 -13.23
N HIS A 192 4.21 8.49 -14.04
CA HIS A 192 4.41 8.77 -15.47
C HIS A 192 4.98 10.17 -15.74
N ARG A 193 5.25 10.96 -14.70
CA ARG A 193 5.82 12.31 -14.74
C ARG A 193 6.92 12.47 -13.70
N LEU A 194 7.84 11.51 -13.64
CA LEU A 194 8.96 11.52 -12.70
C LEU A 194 9.82 12.79 -12.82
N GLY A 195 9.91 13.40 -14.01
CA GLY A 195 10.58 14.67 -14.20
C GLY A 195 10.03 15.79 -13.31
N GLU A 196 8.71 15.89 -13.12
CA GLU A 196 8.13 16.89 -12.21
C GLU A 196 8.54 16.64 -10.74
N PHE A 197 8.71 15.37 -10.34
CA PHE A 197 9.20 15.01 -9.01
C PHE A 197 10.66 15.41 -8.83
N THR A 198 11.52 15.11 -9.80
CA THR A 198 12.95 15.43 -9.73
C THR A 198 13.21 16.94 -9.84
N GLU A 199 12.46 17.67 -10.67
CA GLU A 199 12.48 19.13 -10.71
C GLU A 199 12.07 19.75 -9.36
N TRP A 200 11.04 19.19 -8.72
CA TRP A 200 10.62 19.63 -7.40
C TRP A 200 11.69 19.37 -6.34
N LEU A 201 12.37 18.21 -6.39
CA LEU A 201 13.50 17.90 -5.50
C LEU A 201 14.66 18.87 -5.72
N ALA A 202 15.00 19.16 -6.98
CA ALA A 202 16.07 20.10 -7.33
C ALA A 202 15.80 21.52 -6.81
N ALA A 203 14.53 21.96 -6.85
CA ALA A 203 14.12 23.26 -6.32
C ALA A 203 14.26 23.38 -4.79
N THR A 204 14.57 22.30 -4.07
CA THR A 204 14.88 22.36 -2.62
C THR A 204 16.37 22.69 -2.35
N ARG A 205 17.19 22.86 -3.39
CA ARG A 205 18.61 23.28 -3.26
C ARG A 205 18.78 24.79 -3.11
N ASP A 206 17.78 25.57 -3.55
CA ASP A 206 17.75 27.03 -3.55
C ASP A 206 17.06 27.58 -2.27
#